data_ea0f52e5f4a85c06ce66f7904e3cd49a
#
_entry.id   ea0f52e5f4a85c06ce66f7904e3cd49a
#
_cell.length_a   1.000
_cell.length_b   1.000
_cell.length_c   1.000
_cell.angle_alpha   90.00
_cell.angle_beta   90.00
_cell.angle_gamma   90.00
#
_symmetry.space_group_name_H-M   'P 1'
#
loop_
_entity.id
_entity.type
_entity.pdbx_description
1 polymer ?
#
loop_
_entity_poly.entity_id
_entity_poly.type
_entity_poly.pdbx_seq_one_letter_code
_entity_poly.pdbx_strand_id
1 'polypeptide(L)'
;MANTLHYSPQALKDLDEIFDYIFTDKQNPIAARNTIEGIKNSIAELKTLDNIGVKVRLPGDLETPYRFIQYNNYLTFYRQIEKDVYIDRIIYGKRDYIKLLFG
;
A
#
# COMPACT_ATOMS: atom_id res chain seq x y z
N MET A 1 -1.80 7.25 -21.40
CA MET A 1 -3.00 6.47 -21.04
C MET A 1 -2.94 6.06 -19.59
N ALA A 2 -4.09 6.05 -18.92
CA ALA A 2 -4.15 5.73 -17.50
C ALA A 2 -3.94 4.23 -17.25
N ASN A 3 -3.30 3.92 -16.13
CA ASN A 3 -3.18 2.55 -15.66
C ASN A 3 -4.47 2.13 -14.95
N THR A 4 -4.75 0.84 -14.92
CA THR A 4 -5.88 0.28 -14.19
C THR A 4 -5.41 -0.23 -12.84
N LEU A 5 -6.07 0.21 -11.77
CA LEU A 5 -5.75 -0.20 -10.41
C LEU A 5 -6.58 -1.42 -10.01
N HIS A 6 -5.91 -2.41 -9.44
CA HIS A 6 -6.56 -3.64 -8.93
C HIS A 6 -6.19 -3.80 -7.47
N TYR A 7 -7.17 -3.63 -6.57
CA TYR A 7 -6.97 -3.88 -5.15
C TYR A 7 -7.15 -5.36 -4.86
N SER A 8 -6.15 -5.99 -4.23
CA SER A 8 -6.30 -7.37 -3.78
C SER A 8 -7.30 -7.45 -2.62
N PRO A 9 -7.92 -8.62 -2.39
CA PRO A 9 -8.76 -8.80 -1.19
C PRO A 9 -7.99 -8.51 0.11
N GLN A 10 -6.71 -8.86 0.17
CA GLN A 10 -5.90 -8.60 1.35
C GLN A 10 -5.64 -7.11 1.54
N ALA A 11 -5.43 -6.35 0.45
CA ALA A 11 -5.24 -4.90 0.54
C ALA A 11 -6.51 -4.21 1.07
N LEU A 12 -7.68 -4.66 0.61
CA LEU A 12 -8.95 -4.15 1.11
C LEU A 12 -9.13 -4.46 2.60
N LYS A 13 -8.76 -5.66 3.02
CA LYS A 13 -8.79 -6.04 4.43
C LYS A 13 -7.82 -5.20 5.25
N ASP A 14 -6.62 -4.93 4.70
CA ASP A 14 -5.65 -4.06 5.37
C ASP A 14 -6.22 -2.67 5.62
N LEU A 15 -6.92 -2.10 4.63
CA LEU A 15 -7.57 -0.78 4.80
C LEU A 15 -8.63 -0.82 5.90
N ASP A 16 -9.45 -1.86 5.95
CA ASP A 16 -10.46 -2.01 6.98
C ASP A 16 -9.84 -2.12 8.37
N GLU A 17 -8.76 -2.87 8.51
CA GLU A 17 -8.05 -3.02 9.78
C GLU A 17 -7.41 -1.70 10.24
N ILE A 18 -6.83 -0.95 9.30
CA ILE A 18 -6.26 0.37 9.62
C ILE A 18 -7.36 1.32 10.09
N PHE A 19 -8.49 1.34 9.38
CA PHE A 19 -9.63 2.17 9.76
C PHE A 19 -10.12 1.81 11.17
N ASP A 20 -10.34 0.52 11.42
CA ASP A 20 -10.86 0.05 12.72
C ASP A 20 -9.91 0.38 13.87
N TYR A 21 -8.61 0.25 13.64
CA TYR A 21 -7.62 0.57 14.66
C TYR A 21 -7.69 2.04 15.05
N ILE A 22 -7.71 2.95 14.06
CA ILE A 22 -7.73 4.39 14.35
C ILE A 22 -9.08 4.80 14.93
N PHE A 23 -10.17 4.26 14.38
CA PHE A 23 -11.51 4.59 14.81
C PHE A 23 -11.76 4.13 16.24
N THR A 24 -11.39 2.89 16.57
CA THR A 24 -11.72 2.24 17.84
C THR A 24 -10.63 2.47 18.87
N ASP A 25 -9.39 2.05 18.58
CA ASP A 25 -8.29 2.07 19.56
C ASP A 25 -7.82 3.48 19.85
N LYS A 26 -7.76 4.33 18.84
CA LYS A 26 -7.38 5.74 18.99
C LYS A 26 -8.58 6.65 19.23
N GLN A 27 -9.81 6.13 19.13
CA GLN A 27 -11.06 6.87 19.34
C GLN A 27 -11.10 8.18 18.53
N ASN A 28 -10.67 8.09 17.26
CA ASN A 28 -10.59 9.27 16.40
C ASN A 28 -11.19 9.00 15.01
N PRO A 29 -12.53 9.13 14.89
CA PRO A 29 -13.21 8.87 13.61
C PRO A 29 -12.74 9.74 12.46
N ILE A 30 -12.43 11.02 12.74
CA ILE A 30 -11.97 11.95 11.71
C ILE A 30 -10.60 11.53 11.18
N ALA A 31 -9.67 11.18 12.07
CA ALA A 31 -8.36 10.72 11.67
C ALA A 31 -8.45 9.39 10.91
N ALA A 32 -9.35 8.49 11.30
CA ALA A 32 -9.57 7.23 10.59
C ALA A 32 -9.96 7.48 9.15
N ARG A 33 -10.95 8.35 8.91
CA ARG A 33 -11.39 8.70 7.56
C ARG A 33 -10.25 9.36 6.77
N ASN A 34 -9.60 10.34 7.35
CA ASN A 34 -8.56 11.11 6.67
C ASN A 34 -7.37 10.21 6.29
N THR A 35 -7.01 9.28 7.14
CA THR A 35 -5.92 8.33 6.86
C THR A 35 -6.26 7.44 5.67
N ILE A 36 -7.47 6.88 5.65
CA ILE A 36 -7.90 6.00 4.54
C ILE A 36 -7.98 6.79 3.23
N GLU A 37 -8.55 8.00 3.26
CA GLU A 37 -8.62 8.85 2.07
C GLU A 37 -7.22 9.22 1.57
N GLY A 38 -6.30 9.54 2.47
CA GLY A 38 -4.93 9.87 2.10
C GLY A 38 -4.21 8.69 1.46
N ILE A 39 -4.37 7.49 2.01
CA ILE A 39 -3.79 6.28 1.43
C ILE A 39 -4.36 6.06 0.02
N LYS A 40 -5.68 6.12 -0.13
CA LYS A 40 -6.32 5.91 -1.44
C LYS A 40 -5.91 6.97 -2.46
N ASN A 41 -5.78 8.22 -2.03
CA ASN A 41 -5.35 9.31 -2.93
C ASN A 41 -3.91 9.11 -3.39
N SER A 42 -3.04 8.64 -2.50
CA SER A 42 -1.65 8.34 -2.88
C SER A 42 -1.59 7.18 -3.89
N ILE A 43 -2.44 6.18 -3.72
CA ILE A 43 -2.54 5.06 -4.65
C ILE A 43 -3.09 5.53 -6.00
N ALA A 44 -4.04 6.45 -5.99
CA ALA A 44 -4.64 6.97 -7.23
C ALA A 44 -3.61 7.62 -8.16
N GLU A 45 -2.51 8.14 -7.64
CA GLU A 45 -1.43 8.69 -8.46
C GLU A 45 -0.81 7.65 -9.38
N LEU A 46 -0.88 6.37 -9.00
CA LEU A 46 -0.34 5.28 -9.81
C LEU A 46 -1.11 5.08 -11.12
N LYS A 47 -2.29 5.70 -11.27
CA LYS A 47 -3.03 5.67 -12.53
C LYS A 47 -2.30 6.38 -13.66
N THR A 48 -1.50 7.38 -13.33
CA THR A 48 -0.83 8.22 -14.32
C THR A 48 0.68 8.24 -14.21
N LEU A 49 1.22 7.78 -13.10
CA LEU A 49 2.67 7.82 -12.84
C LEU A 49 3.21 6.38 -12.77
N ASP A 50 4.00 6.02 -13.77
CA ASP A 50 4.60 4.69 -13.84
C ASP A 50 5.85 4.61 -12.96
N ASN A 51 5.98 3.50 -12.24
CA ASN A 51 7.21 3.13 -11.54
C ASN A 51 7.73 4.19 -10.56
N ILE A 52 6.83 4.93 -9.93
CA ILE A 52 7.21 5.99 -8.98
C ILE A 52 7.64 5.46 -7.62
N GLY A 53 7.23 4.22 -7.29
CA GLY A 53 7.53 3.64 -5.98
C GLY A 53 8.97 3.18 -5.85
N VAL A 54 9.37 2.98 -4.59
CA VAL A 54 10.69 2.46 -4.25
C VAL A 54 10.70 0.94 -4.46
N LYS A 55 11.75 0.43 -5.10
CA LYS A 55 11.87 -1.02 -5.32
C LYS A 55 12.09 -1.74 -4.00
N VAL A 56 11.39 -2.86 -3.84
CA VAL A 56 11.57 -3.75 -2.69
C VAL A 56 12.66 -4.76 -3.02
N ARG A 57 13.72 -4.78 -2.21
CA ARG A 57 14.83 -5.71 -2.38
C ARG A 57 14.93 -6.59 -1.14
N LEU A 58 15.22 -7.87 -1.37
CA LEU A 58 15.48 -8.83 -0.30
C LEU A 58 16.94 -8.75 0.14
N PRO A 59 17.29 -9.32 1.33
CA PRO A 59 18.69 -9.41 1.74
C PRO A 59 19.57 -10.05 0.65
N GLY A 60 20.78 -9.52 0.48
CA GLY A 60 21.64 -9.94 -0.63
C GLY A 60 21.36 -9.21 -1.92
N ASP A 61 20.59 -8.11 -1.83
CA ASP A 61 20.24 -7.24 -2.98
C ASP A 61 19.46 -7.97 -4.07
N LEU A 62 18.67 -8.97 -3.68
CA LEU A 62 17.81 -9.69 -4.60
C LEU A 62 16.60 -8.85 -4.97
N GLU A 63 16.35 -8.73 -6.28
CA GLU A 63 15.22 -7.96 -6.79
C GLU A 63 13.91 -8.73 -6.60
N THR A 64 12.83 -7.98 -6.40
CA THR A 64 11.47 -8.50 -6.35
C THR A 64 10.61 -7.73 -7.34
N PRO A 65 9.43 -8.23 -7.72
CA PRO A 65 8.52 -7.47 -8.57
C PRO A 65 7.83 -6.32 -7.85
N TYR A 66 8.05 -6.17 -6.55
CA TYR A 66 7.33 -5.18 -5.75
C TYR A 66 8.01 -3.83 -5.74
N ARG A 67 7.15 -2.79 -5.69
CA ARG A 67 7.52 -1.43 -5.32
C ARG A 67 6.61 -1.00 -4.19
N PHE A 68 6.99 0.04 -3.45
CA PHE A 68 6.09 0.62 -2.46
C PHE A 68 6.08 2.14 -2.57
N ILE A 69 4.93 2.71 -2.21
CA ILE A 69 4.78 4.14 -1.96
C ILE A 69 4.42 4.32 -0.48
N GLN A 70 4.70 5.50 0.04
CA GLN A 70 4.48 5.78 1.46
C GLN A 70 3.50 6.94 1.62
N TYR A 71 2.54 6.76 2.53
CA TYR A 71 1.68 7.83 3.01
C TYR A 71 1.73 7.80 4.54
N ASN A 72 2.26 8.87 5.16
CA ASN A 72 2.55 8.90 6.60
C ASN A 72 3.37 7.67 7.00
N ASN A 73 2.86 6.85 7.91
CA ASN A 73 3.55 5.65 8.40
C ASN A 73 3.08 4.36 7.71
N TYR A 74 2.35 4.48 6.60
CA TYR A 74 1.81 3.31 5.90
C TYR A 74 2.50 3.13 4.56
N LEU A 75 2.84 1.89 4.25
CA LEU A 75 3.47 1.50 3.00
C LEU A 75 2.47 0.72 2.17
N THR A 76 2.28 1.12 0.91
CA THR A 76 1.47 0.40 -0.05
C THR A 76 2.38 -0.34 -1.00
N PHE A 77 2.30 -1.67 -0.99
CA PHE A 77 3.12 -2.54 -1.84
C PHE A 77 2.32 -2.94 -3.07
N TYR A 78 2.93 -2.74 -4.23
CA TYR A 78 2.26 -2.99 -5.50
C TYR A 78 3.22 -3.56 -6.53
N ARG A 79 2.64 -4.17 -7.56
CA ARG A 79 3.35 -4.64 -8.75
C ARG A 79 2.70 -3.99 -9.95
N GLN A 80 3.50 -3.57 -10.92
CA GLN A 80 2.98 -3.04 -12.17
C GLN A 80 3.39 -3.95 -13.31
N ILE A 81 2.40 -4.39 -14.08
CA ILE A 81 2.60 -5.21 -15.28
C ILE A 81 1.90 -4.48 -16.40
N GLU A 82 2.68 -3.84 -17.28
CA GLU A 82 2.18 -3.00 -18.36
C GLU A 82 1.26 -1.90 -17.82
N LYS A 83 -0.04 -1.96 -18.11
CA LYS A 83 -1.02 -0.96 -17.67
C LYS A 83 -1.81 -1.39 -16.44
N ASP A 84 -1.47 -2.51 -15.84
CA ASP A 84 -2.16 -3.02 -14.67
C ASP A 84 -1.31 -2.85 -13.43
N VAL A 85 -1.86 -2.17 -12.42
CA VAL A 85 -1.20 -1.96 -11.13
C VAL A 85 -1.95 -2.78 -10.09
N TYR A 86 -1.26 -3.74 -9.49
CA TYR A 86 -1.83 -4.64 -8.50
C TYR A 86 -1.42 -4.18 -7.11
N ILE A 87 -2.39 -3.67 -6.34
CA ILE A 87 -2.17 -3.25 -4.96
C ILE A 87 -2.31 -4.50 -4.09
N ASP A 88 -1.19 -5.03 -3.60
CA ASP A 88 -1.18 -6.31 -2.90
C ASP A 88 -1.32 -6.19 -1.40
N ARG A 89 -0.62 -5.23 -0.76
CA ARG A 89 -0.68 -5.04 0.68
C ARG A 89 -0.57 -3.56 1.04
N ILE A 90 -1.20 -3.19 2.16
CA ILE A 90 -1.05 -1.88 2.78
C ILE A 90 -0.67 -2.13 4.25
N ILE A 91 0.55 -1.77 4.63
CA ILE A 91 1.16 -2.22 5.88
C ILE A 91 1.70 -1.01 6.65
N TYR A 92 1.54 -1.03 7.98
CA TYR A 92 2.21 -0.06 8.83
C TYR A 92 3.73 -0.24 8.72
N GLY A 93 4.45 0.83 8.40
CA GLY A 93 5.85 0.78 8.00
C GLY A 93 6.83 0.26 9.05
N LYS A 94 6.41 0.16 10.32
CA LYS A 94 7.25 -0.40 11.38
C LYS A 94 7.13 -1.92 11.50
N ARG A 95 6.23 -2.54 10.72
CA ARG A 95 6.08 -3.99 10.74
C ARG A 95 7.09 -4.64 9.83
N ASP A 96 7.33 -5.94 10.03
CA ASP A 96 8.22 -6.72 9.17
C ASP A 96 7.51 -7.04 7.86
N TYR A 97 7.61 -6.11 6.89
CA TYR A 97 6.92 -6.25 5.63
C TYR A 97 7.50 -7.36 4.76
N ILE A 98 8.77 -7.69 4.91
CA ILE A 98 9.38 -8.79 4.15
C ILE A 98 8.69 -10.10 4.52
N LYS A 99 8.49 -10.34 5.81
CA LYS A 99 7.78 -11.52 6.27
C LYS A 99 6.33 -11.53 5.83
N LEU A 100 5.66 -10.38 5.87
CA LEU A 100 4.26 -10.27 5.47
C LEU A 100 4.05 -10.47 3.97
N LEU A 101 5.00 -10.03 3.14
CA LEU A 101 4.92 -10.16 1.68
C LEU A 101 5.36 -11.54 1.19
N PHE A 102 6.37 -12.13 1.80
CA PHE A 102 7.01 -13.32 1.24
C PHE A 102 6.89 -14.57 2.13
N GLY A 103 6.24 -14.42 3.25
CA GLY A 103 6.05 -15.54 4.16
C GLY A 103 7.23 -15.77 5.05
#